data_7e7e7fdda89c2ccb4465576aca91177e
#
_entry.id   7e7e7fdda89c2ccb4465576aca91177e
#
_cell.length_a   1.000
_cell.length_b   1.000
_cell.length_c   1.000
_cell.angle_alpha   90.00
_cell.angle_beta   90.00
_cell.angle_gamma   90.00
#
_symmetry.space_group_name_H-M   'P 1'
#
loop_
_entity.id
_entity.type
_entity.pdbx_description
1 polymer ?
#
loop_
_entity_poly.entity_id
_entity_poly.type
_entity_poly.pdbx_seq_one_letter_code
_entity_poly.pdbx_strand_id
1 'polypeptide(L)'
;AAQTAKQVIVQKVRDAERQRQFKEFKDRVGEIVNGLVKRVEFGNVVVDLGRAEAILRRDELQPRESFRQGERVRAYIYDVRQEVRGPQIFLSRTHPQFMAKLFAQEVPEIYDGIIEIRAVARDPGSRAKIAVISNDSGIDPVGACVGMRGSRVQAVVAELQGEKIDIIPWSQDPATFVVNALAPAEVAKVVMDEEQRRIEVVVPDDQLSLAIGRRGQNVRLASQLTGWDIDILTEAEESERRQEEFRTRSALFIEALDVDDVIAHLLVTEGFTSVEDVAFVPLTELSGIEGFEEEVAKELQQRAQAFIKERDEKHENRRKELGVSDEIAQVENVSPALLVALGEKGVKTLDDLADLAGDELVEIAQGAGLKLEAEEANAIIMKARAHWFPEEAKPAEGEADPAAPAAPKAE
;
A
#
# COMPACT_ATOMS: atom_id res chain seq x y z
N ALA A 1 26.30 11.51 56.67
CA ALA A 1 24.95 12.11 56.67
C ALA A 1 24.88 13.38 55.80
N ALA A 2 25.74 14.41 56.01
CA ALA A 2 25.66 15.68 55.27
C ALA A 2 25.92 15.54 53.75
N GLN A 3 26.87 14.68 53.35
CA GLN A 3 27.21 14.46 51.95
C GLN A 3 26.07 13.72 51.20
N THR A 4 25.41 12.77 51.86
CA THR A 4 24.23 12.07 51.31
C THR A 4 23.04 13.01 51.15
N ALA A 5 22.78 13.88 52.11
CA ALA A 5 21.72 14.88 52.06
C ALA A 5 21.95 15.86 50.87
N LYS A 6 23.19 16.35 50.66
CA LYS A 6 23.55 17.18 49.52
C LYS A 6 23.30 16.48 48.18
N GLN A 7 23.67 15.20 48.06
CA GLN A 7 23.43 14.42 46.86
C GLN A 7 21.92 14.27 46.58
N VAL A 8 21.10 13.98 47.58
CA VAL A 8 19.64 13.86 47.43
C VAL A 8 19.01 15.17 47.02
N ILE A 9 19.44 16.29 47.57
CA ILE A 9 18.92 17.62 47.20
C ILE A 9 19.29 17.93 45.75
N VAL A 10 20.54 17.74 45.34
CA VAL A 10 21.00 17.95 43.98
C VAL A 10 20.21 17.09 42.99
N GLN A 11 19.96 15.82 43.34
CA GLN A 11 19.17 14.93 42.51
C GLN A 11 17.72 15.41 42.39
N LYS A 12 17.08 15.81 43.49
CA LYS A 12 15.71 16.34 43.47
C LYS A 12 15.57 17.63 42.66
N VAL A 13 16.56 18.52 42.75
CA VAL A 13 16.58 19.73 41.89
C VAL A 13 16.69 19.36 40.43
N ARG A 14 17.57 18.43 40.05
CA ARG A 14 17.70 17.94 38.68
C ARG A 14 16.41 17.30 38.19
N ASP A 15 15.76 16.47 38.99
CA ASP A 15 14.50 15.83 38.62
C ASP A 15 13.39 16.88 38.39
N ALA A 16 13.32 17.91 39.22
CA ALA A 16 12.37 18.99 39.09
C ALA A 16 12.63 19.84 37.81
N GLU A 17 13.90 20.14 37.52
CA GLU A 17 14.29 20.84 36.29
C GLU A 17 13.93 20.01 35.05
N ARG A 18 14.16 18.71 35.05
CA ARG A 18 13.82 17.81 33.96
C ARG A 18 12.30 17.73 33.75
N GLN A 19 11.53 17.62 34.83
CA GLN A 19 10.07 17.66 34.72
C GLN A 19 9.55 18.99 34.16
N ARG A 20 10.17 20.11 34.53
CA ARG A 20 9.85 21.41 33.99
C ARG A 20 10.15 21.48 32.50
N GLN A 21 11.33 21.06 32.08
CA GLN A 21 11.74 21.00 30.67
C GLN A 21 10.77 20.13 29.85
N PHE A 22 10.43 18.95 30.36
CA PHE A 22 9.46 18.05 29.71
C PHE A 22 8.10 18.75 29.52
N LYS A 23 7.56 19.38 30.55
CA LYS A 23 6.27 20.08 30.47
C LYS A 23 6.31 21.26 29.49
N GLU A 24 7.43 22.00 29.45
CA GLU A 24 7.59 23.16 28.55
C GLU A 24 7.67 22.75 27.08
N PHE A 25 8.32 21.63 26.77
CA PHE A 25 8.55 21.20 25.39
C PHE A 25 7.59 20.14 24.88
N LYS A 26 6.82 19.47 25.75
CA LYS A 26 5.87 18.44 25.37
C LYS A 26 4.86 18.91 24.29
N ASP A 27 4.35 20.12 24.47
CA ASP A 27 3.35 20.70 23.57
C ASP A 27 3.98 21.37 22.33
N ARG A 28 5.31 21.35 22.24
CA ARG A 28 6.08 21.91 21.12
C ARG A 28 6.57 20.85 20.13
N VAL A 29 6.13 19.60 20.29
CA VAL A 29 6.34 18.57 19.26
C VAL A 29 5.68 19.04 17.97
N GLY A 30 6.41 18.95 16.88
CA GLY A 30 5.92 19.48 15.60
C GLY A 30 6.43 20.86 15.23
N GLU A 31 7.20 21.52 16.10
CA GLU A 31 7.79 22.84 15.81
C GLU A 31 9.23 22.74 15.29
N ILE A 32 9.63 23.76 14.56
CA ILE A 32 11.05 24.01 14.26
C ILE A 32 11.66 24.82 15.38
N VAL A 33 12.81 24.40 15.86
CA VAL A 33 13.62 25.12 16.83
C VAL A 33 14.98 25.49 16.29
N ASN A 34 15.50 26.61 16.78
CA ASN A 34 16.86 27.04 16.51
C ASN A 34 17.67 26.89 17.81
N GLY A 35 18.86 26.31 17.70
CA GLY A 35 19.75 26.16 18.84
C GLY A 35 21.20 26.29 18.44
N LEU A 36 22.09 26.20 19.44
CA LEU A 36 23.52 26.18 19.27
C LEU A 36 24.07 24.80 19.57
N VAL A 37 24.97 24.32 18.73
CA VAL A 37 25.65 23.05 18.99
C VAL A 37 26.54 23.19 20.21
N LYS A 38 26.21 22.47 21.27
CA LYS A 38 26.98 22.45 22.52
C LYS A 38 28.15 21.52 22.46
N ARG A 39 27.93 20.31 21.96
CA ARG A 39 28.93 19.24 21.77
C ARG A 39 28.49 18.23 20.74
N VAL A 40 29.44 17.49 20.21
CA VAL A 40 29.19 16.35 19.32
C VAL A 40 29.82 15.12 19.96
N GLU A 41 28.99 14.06 20.18
CA GLU A 41 29.39 12.84 20.84
C GLU A 41 28.98 11.63 19.99
N PHE A 42 29.92 10.84 19.55
CA PHE A 42 29.69 9.64 18.72
C PHE A 42 28.82 9.89 17.48
N GLY A 43 28.94 11.09 16.89
CA GLY A 43 28.12 11.51 15.73
C GLY A 43 26.76 12.10 16.09
N ASN A 44 26.31 12.02 17.34
CA ASN A 44 25.12 12.71 17.81
C ASN A 44 25.46 14.17 18.18
N VAL A 45 24.59 15.08 17.85
CA VAL A 45 24.76 16.51 18.14
C VAL A 45 23.86 16.89 19.30
N VAL A 46 24.47 17.40 20.39
CA VAL A 46 23.71 17.96 21.51
C VAL A 46 23.56 19.47 21.26
N VAL A 47 22.31 19.90 21.22
CA VAL A 47 21.90 21.26 20.88
C VAL A 47 21.38 21.96 22.12
N ASP A 48 21.87 23.15 22.39
CA ASP A 48 21.39 24.04 23.43
C ASP A 48 20.25 24.92 22.87
N LEU A 49 19.07 24.75 23.44
CA LEU A 49 17.87 25.56 23.11
C LEU A 49 17.67 26.75 24.09
N GLY A 50 18.69 27.05 24.91
CA GLY A 50 18.68 28.11 25.93
C GLY A 50 18.08 27.67 27.27
N ARG A 51 16.98 26.92 27.29
CA ARG A 51 16.33 26.42 28.50
C ARG A 51 16.44 24.91 28.71
N ALA A 52 16.79 24.19 27.65
CA ALA A 52 16.94 22.74 27.64
C ALA A 52 17.97 22.29 26.63
N GLU A 53 18.55 21.12 26.87
CA GLU A 53 19.37 20.43 25.87
C GLU A 53 18.48 19.50 25.06
N ALA A 54 18.69 19.48 23.73
CA ALA A 54 18.09 18.57 22.80
C ALA A 54 19.16 17.69 22.15
N ILE A 55 18.76 16.55 21.65
CA ILE A 55 19.63 15.65 20.90
C ILE A 55 19.18 15.52 19.45
N LEU A 56 20.10 15.74 18.54
CA LEU A 56 19.98 15.45 17.12
C LEU A 56 20.85 14.23 16.85
N ARG A 57 20.23 13.09 16.67
CA ARG A 57 20.91 11.81 16.50
C ARG A 57 21.56 11.73 15.13
N ARG A 58 22.58 10.89 15.00
CA ARG A 58 23.31 10.68 13.73
C ARG A 58 22.39 10.21 12.60
N ASP A 59 21.44 9.35 12.88
CA ASP A 59 20.42 8.84 11.95
C ASP A 59 19.40 9.91 11.52
N GLU A 60 19.28 10.99 12.31
CA GLU A 60 18.40 12.14 12.04
C GLU A 60 19.13 13.33 11.38
N LEU A 61 20.41 13.18 11.11
CA LEU A 61 21.22 14.11 10.30
C LEU A 61 21.11 13.78 8.82
N GLN A 62 21.19 14.80 7.97
CA GLN A 62 21.26 14.56 6.53
C GLN A 62 22.59 13.90 6.15
N PRO A 63 22.62 13.05 5.13
CA PRO A 63 23.86 12.51 4.60
C PRO A 63 24.84 13.63 4.25
N ARG A 64 26.07 13.51 4.72
CA ARG A 64 27.18 14.49 4.54
C ARG A 64 27.04 15.78 5.36
N GLU A 65 26.03 15.89 6.21
CA GLU A 65 25.92 17.02 7.12
C GLU A 65 26.79 16.79 8.35
N SER A 66 27.53 17.81 8.76
CA SER A 66 28.34 17.78 9.96
C SER A 66 28.28 19.12 10.66
N PHE A 67 28.14 19.11 11.96
CA PHE A 67 28.10 20.30 12.79
C PHE A 67 29.31 20.39 13.71
N ARG A 68 29.77 21.62 13.96
CA ARG A 68 30.81 21.92 14.91
C ARG A 68 30.24 22.64 16.13
N GLN A 69 30.94 22.53 17.24
CA GLN A 69 30.57 23.25 18.45
C GLN A 69 30.46 24.75 18.18
N GLY A 70 29.39 25.38 18.65
CA GLY A 70 29.09 26.79 18.47
C GLY A 70 28.34 27.15 17.18
N GLU A 71 28.16 26.20 16.26
CA GLU A 71 27.33 26.42 15.06
C GLU A 71 25.85 26.47 15.40
N ARG A 72 25.09 27.23 14.62
CA ARG A 72 23.63 27.27 14.71
C ARG A 72 23.06 26.10 13.95
N VAL A 73 22.06 25.46 14.55
CA VAL A 73 21.30 24.38 13.93
C VAL A 73 19.81 24.68 14.01
N ARG A 74 19.10 24.46 12.91
CA ARG A 74 17.66 24.50 12.82
C ARG A 74 17.18 23.07 12.65
N ALA A 75 16.25 22.63 13.48
CA ALA A 75 15.75 21.26 13.44
C ALA A 75 14.29 21.16 13.92
N TYR A 76 13.65 20.08 13.58
CA TYR A 76 12.27 19.75 13.90
C TYR A 76 12.21 18.91 15.18
N ILE A 77 11.35 19.27 16.12
CA ILE A 77 11.09 18.44 17.31
C ILE A 77 10.14 17.33 16.90
N TYR A 78 10.66 16.10 16.79
CA TYR A 78 9.81 14.97 16.44
C TYR A 78 9.29 14.22 17.66
N ASP A 79 9.98 14.34 18.81
CA ASP A 79 9.55 13.68 20.05
C ASP A 79 10.10 14.38 21.29
N VAL A 80 9.37 14.26 22.40
CA VAL A 80 9.79 14.68 23.74
C VAL A 80 9.45 13.61 24.75
N ARG A 81 10.46 13.00 25.36
CA ARG A 81 10.30 11.86 26.28
C ARG A 81 10.83 12.19 27.66
N GLN A 82 10.25 11.55 28.68
CA GLN A 82 10.84 11.56 30.02
C GLN A 82 11.98 10.55 30.09
N GLU A 83 13.19 11.04 29.95
CA GLU A 83 14.39 10.22 30.05
C GLU A 83 15.00 10.34 31.47
N VAL A 84 15.52 9.25 32.00
CA VAL A 84 16.20 9.27 33.33
C VAL A 84 17.55 9.97 33.22
N ARG A 85 18.23 9.86 32.08
CA ARG A 85 19.54 10.46 31.82
C ARG A 85 19.59 11.01 30.38
N GLY A 86 20.34 12.08 30.19
CA GLY A 86 20.53 12.68 28.86
C GLY A 86 19.41 13.66 28.45
N PRO A 87 19.44 14.20 27.24
CA PRO A 87 18.43 15.11 26.71
C PRO A 87 17.08 14.40 26.55
N GLN A 88 15.99 15.17 26.74
CA GLN A 88 14.61 14.68 26.64
C GLN A 88 13.92 15.11 25.35
N ILE A 89 14.52 16.04 24.61
CA ILE A 89 13.99 16.62 23.38
C ILE A 89 14.76 15.99 22.22
N PHE A 90 14.03 15.39 21.29
CA PHE A 90 14.58 14.71 20.14
C PHE A 90 14.33 15.53 18.88
N LEU A 91 15.42 15.82 18.17
CA LEU A 91 15.41 16.64 16.96
C LEU A 91 15.67 15.79 15.72
N SER A 92 15.08 16.22 14.60
CA SER A 92 15.31 15.62 13.29
C SER A 92 15.50 16.69 12.21
N ARG A 93 16.37 16.38 11.24
CA ARG A 93 16.53 17.11 9.99
C ARG A 93 16.16 16.26 8.77
N THR A 94 15.89 14.96 9.00
CA THR A 94 15.45 14.00 7.96
C THR A 94 13.94 13.86 7.89
N HIS A 95 13.22 14.19 8.95
CA HIS A 95 11.78 14.02 9.05
C HIS A 95 11.03 14.82 7.95
N PRO A 96 10.01 14.21 7.27
CA PRO A 96 9.24 14.88 6.22
C PRO A 96 8.61 16.19 6.67
N GLN A 97 8.07 16.25 7.89
CA GLN A 97 7.45 17.44 8.45
C GLN A 97 8.44 18.60 8.68
N PHE A 98 9.73 18.33 8.77
CA PHE A 98 10.74 19.39 8.81
C PHE A 98 10.66 20.25 7.55
N MET A 99 10.61 19.63 6.38
CA MET A 99 10.45 20.30 5.10
C MET A 99 9.13 21.08 5.02
N ALA A 100 8.01 20.44 5.41
CA ALA A 100 6.70 21.09 5.40
C ALA A 100 6.68 22.37 6.27
N LYS A 101 7.30 22.31 7.44
CA LYS A 101 7.41 23.47 8.34
C LYS A 101 8.36 24.54 7.81
N LEU A 102 9.43 24.18 7.10
CA LEU A 102 10.28 25.16 6.42
C LEU A 102 9.51 25.90 5.33
N PHE A 103 8.72 25.19 4.52
CA PHE A 103 7.84 25.84 3.54
C PHE A 103 6.82 26.78 4.19
N ALA A 104 6.23 26.37 5.32
CA ALA A 104 5.30 27.23 6.05
C ALA A 104 5.95 28.51 6.58
N GLN A 105 7.25 28.53 6.82
CA GLN A 105 7.99 29.73 7.20
C GLN A 105 8.34 30.64 6.02
N GLU A 106 8.60 30.05 4.84
CA GLU A 106 9.04 30.79 3.64
C GLU A 106 7.85 31.20 2.74
N VAL A 107 6.69 30.55 2.87
CA VAL A 107 5.51 30.76 2.02
C VAL A 107 4.36 31.27 2.88
N PRO A 108 4.06 32.58 2.85
CA PRO A 108 2.99 33.18 3.67
C PRO A 108 1.63 32.53 3.41
N GLU A 109 1.33 32.15 2.18
CA GLU A 109 0.07 31.52 1.79
C GLU A 109 -0.15 30.16 2.46
N ILE A 110 0.93 29.45 2.81
CA ILE A 110 0.86 28.21 3.62
C ILE A 110 0.62 28.56 5.08
N TYR A 111 1.30 29.57 5.60
CA TYR A 111 1.11 30.03 6.98
C TYR A 111 -0.33 30.49 7.22
N ASP A 112 -0.92 31.20 6.27
CA ASP A 112 -2.30 31.71 6.31
C ASP A 112 -3.37 30.62 6.03
N GLY A 113 -2.95 29.39 5.69
CA GLY A 113 -3.84 28.26 5.42
C GLY A 113 -4.55 28.31 4.06
N ILE A 114 -4.12 29.19 3.16
CA ILE A 114 -4.63 29.28 1.79
C ILE A 114 -4.12 28.11 0.95
N ILE A 115 -2.83 27.77 1.14
CA ILE A 115 -2.20 26.61 0.52
C ILE A 115 -1.92 25.56 1.58
N GLU A 116 -2.23 24.32 1.28
CA GLU A 116 -1.96 23.17 2.14
C GLU A 116 -0.95 22.24 1.52
N ILE A 117 -0.01 21.75 2.33
CA ILE A 117 0.86 20.64 1.98
C ILE A 117 0.16 19.34 2.37
N ARG A 118 -0.26 18.55 1.39
CA ARG A 118 -1.00 17.30 1.59
C ARG A 118 -0.09 16.11 1.87
N ALA A 119 1.06 16.05 1.23
CA ALA A 119 2.01 14.96 1.40
C ALA A 119 3.44 15.42 1.16
N VAL A 120 4.38 14.75 1.79
CA VAL A 120 5.82 14.95 1.61
C VAL A 120 6.51 13.60 1.55
N ALA A 121 7.28 13.38 0.49
CA ALA A 121 8.18 12.24 0.35
C ALA A 121 9.62 12.74 0.22
N ARG A 122 10.53 12.18 1.02
CA ARG A 122 11.93 12.63 1.06
C ARG A 122 12.91 11.47 0.95
N ASP A 123 13.96 11.74 0.20
CA ASP A 123 15.24 11.04 0.25
C ASP A 123 16.26 12.06 0.78
N PRO A 124 16.46 12.12 2.13
CA PRO A 124 17.14 13.23 2.77
C PRO A 124 18.52 13.50 2.18
N GLY A 125 18.81 14.78 1.89
CA GLY A 125 20.06 15.24 1.29
C GLY A 125 20.21 14.94 -0.22
N SER A 126 19.21 14.33 -0.86
CA SER A 126 19.21 14.02 -2.29
C SER A 126 18.04 14.71 -3.01
N ARG A 127 16.83 14.22 -2.82
CA ARG A 127 15.64 14.74 -3.49
C ARG A 127 14.40 14.55 -2.63
N ALA A 128 13.44 15.43 -2.81
CA ALA A 128 12.13 15.34 -2.19
C ALA A 128 11.02 15.74 -3.15
N LYS A 129 9.81 15.27 -2.88
CA LYS A 129 8.58 15.70 -3.54
C LYS A 129 7.59 16.18 -2.49
N ILE A 130 6.95 17.31 -2.75
CA ILE A 130 5.86 17.82 -1.91
C ILE A 130 4.60 17.98 -2.75
N ALA A 131 3.48 17.55 -2.21
CA ALA A 131 2.17 17.70 -2.83
C ALA A 131 1.43 18.87 -2.18
N VAL A 132 1.04 19.84 -2.98
CA VAL A 132 0.40 21.08 -2.54
C VAL A 132 -0.95 21.29 -3.21
N ILE A 133 -1.88 21.86 -2.48
CA ILE A 133 -3.20 22.26 -2.99
C ILE A 133 -3.52 23.66 -2.50
N SER A 134 -4.24 24.43 -3.31
CA SER A 134 -4.80 25.72 -2.89
C SER A 134 -6.29 25.55 -2.55
N ASN A 135 -6.70 26.17 -1.45
CA ASN A 135 -8.10 26.32 -1.08
C ASN A 135 -8.77 27.50 -1.80
N ASP A 136 -7.96 28.36 -2.44
CA ASP A 136 -8.42 29.46 -3.28
C ASP A 136 -8.10 29.16 -4.74
N SER A 137 -9.13 29.09 -5.57
CA SER A 137 -9.00 28.80 -7.03
C SER A 137 -8.23 29.88 -7.81
N GLY A 138 -8.07 31.07 -7.26
CA GLY A 138 -7.31 32.17 -7.87
C GLY A 138 -5.81 32.10 -7.65
N ILE A 139 -5.34 31.17 -6.80
CA ILE A 139 -3.93 31.07 -6.41
C ILE A 139 -3.34 29.76 -6.91
N ASP A 140 -2.29 29.86 -7.72
CA ASP A 140 -1.48 28.72 -8.13
C ASP A 140 -0.60 28.24 -6.97
N PRO A 141 -0.87 27.04 -6.40
CA PRO A 141 -0.12 26.56 -5.25
C PRO A 141 1.34 26.25 -5.57
N VAL A 142 1.64 25.81 -6.77
CA VAL A 142 3.01 25.49 -7.21
C VAL A 142 3.81 26.77 -7.37
N GLY A 143 3.27 27.75 -8.10
CA GLY A 143 3.91 29.05 -8.32
C GLY A 143 4.17 29.81 -7.04
N ALA A 144 3.23 29.78 -6.09
CA ALA A 144 3.37 30.42 -4.78
C ALA A 144 4.51 29.79 -3.95
N CYS A 145 4.62 28.46 -3.95
CA CYS A 145 5.70 27.74 -3.26
C CYS A 145 7.07 27.94 -3.91
N VAL A 146 7.14 28.04 -5.23
CA VAL A 146 8.37 28.35 -5.96
C VAL A 146 8.84 29.76 -5.66
N GLY A 147 7.91 30.71 -5.69
CA GLY A 147 8.18 32.15 -5.49
C GLY A 147 8.86 32.79 -6.69
N MET A 148 9.07 34.12 -6.62
CA MET A 148 9.68 34.86 -7.70
C MET A 148 11.09 34.34 -8.04
N ARG A 149 11.26 33.88 -9.28
CA ARG A 149 12.53 33.26 -9.77
C ARG A 149 13.04 32.12 -8.88
N GLY A 150 12.15 31.41 -8.19
CA GLY A 150 12.50 30.29 -7.32
C GLY A 150 13.04 30.69 -5.96
N SER A 151 12.90 31.95 -5.53
CA SER A 151 13.52 32.46 -4.28
C SER A 151 13.07 31.70 -3.05
N ARG A 152 11.79 31.35 -2.93
CA ARG A 152 11.23 30.65 -1.76
C ARG A 152 11.70 29.21 -1.70
N VAL A 153 11.59 28.45 -2.81
CA VAL A 153 12.07 27.07 -2.84
C VAL A 153 13.58 26.98 -2.66
N GLN A 154 14.35 27.95 -3.19
CA GLN A 154 15.82 28.00 -3.00
C GLN A 154 16.21 28.26 -1.55
N ALA A 155 15.44 29.04 -0.78
CA ALA A 155 15.68 29.23 0.64
C ALA A 155 15.55 27.89 1.41
N VAL A 156 14.54 27.09 1.09
CA VAL A 156 14.38 25.76 1.68
C VAL A 156 15.47 24.79 1.22
N VAL A 157 15.81 24.78 -0.07
CA VAL A 157 16.90 23.97 -0.63
C VAL A 157 18.22 24.30 0.05
N ALA A 158 18.53 25.57 0.29
CA ALA A 158 19.75 25.99 0.97
C ALA A 158 19.81 25.50 2.42
N GLU A 159 18.70 25.59 3.17
CA GLU A 159 18.59 25.04 4.54
C GLU A 159 18.81 23.52 4.56
N LEU A 160 18.34 22.82 3.55
CA LEU A 160 18.44 21.37 3.41
C LEU A 160 19.71 20.90 2.66
N GLN A 161 20.77 21.73 2.65
CA GLN A 161 22.08 21.40 2.11
C GLN A 161 22.08 21.00 0.61
N GLY A 162 21.17 21.59 -0.18
CA GLY A 162 21.07 21.36 -1.62
C GLY A 162 20.15 20.19 -2.01
N GLU A 163 19.32 19.70 -1.11
CA GLU A 163 18.28 18.71 -1.43
C GLU A 163 17.34 19.26 -2.50
N LYS A 164 17.23 18.56 -3.63
CA LYS A 164 16.34 18.97 -4.73
C LYS A 164 14.88 18.75 -4.36
N ILE A 165 14.03 19.75 -4.62
CA ILE A 165 12.62 19.72 -4.24
C ILE A 165 11.74 19.85 -5.47
N ASP A 166 10.89 18.85 -5.72
CA ASP A 166 9.84 18.88 -6.71
C ASP A 166 8.51 19.26 -6.04
N ILE A 167 7.89 20.32 -6.51
CA ILE A 167 6.59 20.77 -6.02
C ILE A 167 5.52 20.26 -6.97
N ILE A 168 4.63 19.42 -6.46
CA ILE A 168 3.63 18.65 -7.21
C ILE A 168 2.23 19.17 -6.87
N PRO A 169 1.38 19.49 -7.86
CA PRO A 169 -0.01 19.78 -7.60
C PRO A 169 -0.71 18.50 -7.12
N TRP A 170 -1.32 18.58 -5.94
CA TRP A 170 -2.13 17.50 -5.41
C TRP A 170 -3.45 17.39 -6.17
N SER A 171 -3.93 16.16 -6.38
CA SER A 171 -5.25 15.88 -6.95
C SER A 171 -5.99 14.86 -6.09
N GLN A 172 -7.30 14.98 -6.03
CA GLN A 172 -8.16 13.99 -5.39
C GLN A 172 -8.25 12.71 -6.23
N ASP A 173 -8.14 12.84 -7.55
CA ASP A 173 -8.06 11.71 -8.47
C ASP A 173 -6.67 11.06 -8.38
N PRO A 174 -6.59 9.78 -7.96
CA PRO A 174 -5.31 9.10 -7.78
C PRO A 174 -4.48 9.00 -9.06
N ALA A 175 -5.13 8.76 -10.20
CA ALA A 175 -4.45 8.64 -11.49
C ALA A 175 -3.75 9.96 -11.86
N THR A 176 -4.48 11.07 -11.77
CA THR A 176 -3.92 12.41 -12.00
C THR A 176 -2.81 12.74 -11.01
N PHE A 177 -2.97 12.35 -9.74
CA PHE A 177 -1.96 12.61 -8.72
C PHE A 177 -0.67 11.83 -8.97
N VAL A 178 -0.75 10.56 -9.38
CA VAL A 178 0.42 9.75 -9.76
C VAL A 178 1.13 10.32 -10.99
N VAL A 179 0.37 10.74 -12.02
CA VAL A 179 0.93 11.40 -13.20
C VAL A 179 1.72 12.65 -12.81
N ASN A 180 1.14 13.51 -11.98
CA ASN A 180 1.81 14.70 -11.47
C ASN A 180 3.06 14.34 -10.66
N ALA A 181 2.99 13.30 -9.82
CA ALA A 181 4.08 12.87 -8.96
C ALA A 181 5.27 12.29 -9.73
N LEU A 182 5.05 11.73 -10.94
CA LEU A 182 6.11 11.22 -11.80
C LEU A 182 6.84 12.29 -12.59
N ALA A 183 6.35 13.55 -12.55
CA ALA A 183 7.05 14.65 -13.20
C ALA A 183 8.56 14.64 -12.84
N PRO A 184 9.45 14.98 -13.78
CA PRO A 184 9.21 15.57 -15.09
C PRO A 184 8.94 14.58 -16.25
N ALA A 185 8.77 13.27 -15.96
CA ALA A 185 8.46 12.28 -17.00
C ALA A 185 7.04 12.47 -17.54
N GLU A 186 6.89 12.28 -18.83
CA GLU A 186 5.59 12.28 -19.50
C GLU A 186 4.97 10.88 -19.43
N VAL A 187 3.66 10.82 -19.17
CA VAL A 187 2.90 9.58 -19.02
C VAL A 187 1.90 9.48 -20.18
N ALA A 188 1.91 8.35 -20.88
CA ALA A 188 0.99 8.09 -21.98
C ALA A 188 -0.36 7.53 -21.49
N LYS A 189 -0.33 6.61 -20.53
CA LYS A 189 -1.51 5.90 -20.02
C LYS A 189 -1.32 5.48 -18.58
N VAL A 190 -2.43 5.42 -17.84
CA VAL A 190 -2.49 4.92 -16.47
C VAL A 190 -3.58 3.86 -16.37
N VAL A 191 -3.27 2.74 -15.76
CA VAL A 191 -4.22 1.67 -15.42
C VAL A 191 -4.20 1.50 -13.92
N MET A 192 -5.36 1.58 -13.29
CA MET A 192 -5.49 1.59 -11.84
C MET A 192 -6.16 0.31 -11.37
N ASP A 193 -5.54 -0.33 -10.37
CA ASP A 193 -6.11 -1.44 -9.61
C ASP A 193 -6.34 -0.95 -8.17
N GLU A 194 -7.61 -0.67 -7.86
CA GLU A 194 -8.00 -0.15 -6.56
C GLU A 194 -7.93 -1.21 -5.46
N GLU A 195 -8.16 -2.48 -5.79
CA GLU A 195 -8.18 -3.58 -4.82
C GLU A 195 -6.76 -3.83 -4.28
N GLN A 196 -5.77 -3.84 -5.16
CA GLN A 196 -4.37 -4.04 -4.79
C GLN A 196 -3.64 -2.73 -4.46
N ARG A 197 -4.28 -1.57 -4.60
CA ARG A 197 -3.65 -0.24 -4.51
C ARG A 197 -2.43 -0.11 -5.42
N ARG A 198 -2.52 -0.67 -6.61
CA ARG A 198 -1.46 -0.69 -7.61
C ARG A 198 -1.85 0.13 -8.82
N ILE A 199 -0.91 0.85 -9.36
CA ILE A 199 -1.09 1.65 -10.57
C ILE A 199 0.00 1.27 -11.56
N GLU A 200 -0.41 0.82 -12.73
CA GLU A 200 0.47 0.64 -13.87
C GLU A 200 0.50 1.92 -14.70
N VAL A 201 1.69 2.43 -14.94
CA VAL A 201 1.93 3.65 -15.69
C VAL A 201 2.70 3.31 -16.96
N VAL A 202 2.10 3.61 -18.10
CA VAL A 202 2.73 3.42 -19.39
C VAL A 202 3.36 4.74 -19.83
N VAL A 203 4.64 4.68 -20.14
CA VAL A 203 5.41 5.84 -20.58
C VAL A 203 6.01 5.60 -21.98
N PRO A 204 6.25 6.65 -22.77
CA PRO A 204 7.06 6.53 -23.98
C PRO A 204 8.43 5.96 -23.68
N ASP A 205 9.02 5.20 -24.59
CA ASP A 205 10.29 4.50 -24.39
C ASP A 205 11.45 5.42 -23.97
N ASP A 206 11.47 6.63 -24.52
CA ASP A 206 12.49 7.66 -24.19
C ASP A 206 12.30 8.28 -22.80
N GLN A 207 11.10 8.14 -22.19
CA GLN A 207 10.75 8.66 -20.87
C GLN A 207 10.99 7.64 -19.73
N LEU A 208 11.21 6.36 -20.03
CA LEU A 208 11.35 5.31 -19.02
C LEU A 208 12.43 5.63 -17.97
N SER A 209 13.62 5.99 -18.43
CA SER A 209 14.73 6.32 -17.53
C SER A 209 14.44 7.52 -16.63
N LEU A 210 13.67 8.48 -17.13
CA LEU A 210 13.27 9.68 -16.40
C LEU A 210 12.18 9.35 -15.37
N ALA A 211 11.20 8.53 -15.76
CA ALA A 211 10.10 8.09 -14.90
C ALA A 211 10.62 7.26 -13.70
N ILE A 212 11.50 6.31 -13.96
CA ILE A 212 12.14 5.50 -12.90
C ILE A 212 13.08 6.38 -12.06
N GLY A 213 13.86 7.22 -12.73
CA GLY A 213 14.90 8.02 -12.13
C GLY A 213 16.13 7.21 -11.71
N ARG A 214 17.15 7.91 -11.26
CA ARG A 214 18.41 7.29 -10.84
C ARG A 214 18.19 6.33 -9.66
N ARG A 215 18.49 5.04 -9.85
CA ARG A 215 18.28 3.96 -8.86
C ARG A 215 16.82 3.86 -8.36
N GLY A 216 15.87 4.14 -9.22
CA GLY A 216 14.45 4.12 -8.86
C GLY A 216 13.99 5.26 -7.93
N GLN A 217 14.77 6.34 -7.81
CA GLN A 217 14.47 7.43 -6.87
C GLN A 217 13.16 8.13 -7.23
N ASN A 218 12.89 8.42 -8.50
CA ASN A 218 11.70 9.16 -8.90
C ASN A 218 10.44 8.36 -8.64
N VAL A 219 10.37 7.09 -9.07
CA VAL A 219 9.22 6.23 -8.84
C VAL A 219 9.01 5.93 -7.35
N ARG A 220 10.08 5.69 -6.59
CA ARG A 220 9.99 5.46 -5.13
C ARG A 220 9.44 6.68 -4.39
N LEU A 221 9.89 7.87 -4.71
CA LEU A 221 9.35 9.10 -4.11
C LEU A 221 7.90 9.35 -4.53
N ALA A 222 7.53 9.07 -5.79
CA ALA A 222 6.16 9.17 -6.26
C ALA A 222 5.24 8.18 -5.53
N SER A 223 5.67 6.94 -5.35
CA SER A 223 4.95 5.90 -4.60
C SER A 223 4.76 6.31 -3.12
N GLN A 224 5.81 6.79 -2.46
CA GLN A 224 5.71 7.29 -1.08
C GLN A 224 4.80 8.52 -0.95
N LEU A 225 4.80 9.41 -1.95
CA LEU A 225 3.99 10.63 -1.94
C LEU A 225 2.51 10.33 -2.10
N THR A 226 2.18 9.41 -2.99
CA THR A 226 0.79 9.08 -3.38
C THR A 226 0.18 7.98 -2.53
N GLY A 227 1.02 7.11 -1.94
CA GLY A 227 0.58 5.92 -1.19
C GLY A 227 0.12 4.77 -2.09
N TRP A 228 0.46 4.81 -3.38
CA TRP A 228 0.18 3.76 -4.36
C TRP A 228 1.46 3.03 -4.75
N ASP A 229 1.35 1.74 -5.01
CA ASP A 229 2.42 0.98 -5.65
C ASP A 229 2.42 1.27 -7.15
N ILE A 230 3.56 1.74 -7.68
CA ILE A 230 3.65 2.25 -9.04
C ILE A 230 4.57 1.35 -9.85
N ASP A 231 4.00 0.70 -10.88
CA ASP A 231 4.74 -0.02 -11.89
C ASP A 231 4.84 0.81 -13.16
N ILE A 232 6.04 0.89 -13.68
CA ILE A 232 6.30 1.63 -14.93
C ILE A 232 6.62 0.66 -16.04
N LEU A 233 5.89 0.79 -17.13
CA LEU A 233 6.04 0.02 -18.37
C LEU A 233 6.25 0.96 -19.54
N THR A 234 6.97 0.51 -20.55
CA THR A 234 7.04 1.22 -21.82
C THR A 234 5.82 0.89 -22.69
N GLU A 235 5.54 1.75 -23.69
CA GLU A 235 4.51 1.46 -24.68
C GLU A 235 4.80 0.17 -25.45
N ALA A 236 6.09 -0.12 -25.70
CA ALA A 236 6.52 -1.34 -26.36
C ALA A 236 6.22 -2.58 -25.49
N GLU A 237 6.60 -2.56 -24.20
CA GLU A 237 6.36 -3.66 -23.25
C GLU A 237 4.85 -3.90 -23.05
N GLU A 238 4.06 -2.84 -22.97
CA GLU A 238 2.60 -2.94 -22.85
C GLU A 238 1.98 -3.53 -24.11
N SER A 239 2.47 -3.12 -25.29
CA SER A 239 2.01 -3.67 -26.57
C SER A 239 2.37 -5.16 -26.71
N GLU A 240 3.60 -5.55 -26.38
CA GLU A 240 4.03 -6.94 -26.38
C GLU A 240 3.19 -7.80 -25.42
N ARG A 241 2.95 -7.31 -24.19
CA ARG A 241 2.11 -8.00 -23.20
C ARG A 241 0.69 -8.21 -23.73
N ARG A 242 0.08 -7.19 -24.32
CA ARG A 242 -1.25 -7.33 -24.95
C ARG A 242 -1.28 -8.31 -26.10
N GLN A 243 -0.27 -8.28 -26.96
CA GLN A 243 -0.18 -9.22 -28.08
C GLN A 243 -0.04 -10.66 -27.57
N GLU A 244 0.78 -10.88 -26.54
CA GLU A 244 0.97 -12.20 -25.94
C GLU A 244 -0.31 -12.67 -25.21
N GLU A 245 -0.98 -11.79 -24.46
CA GLU A 245 -2.27 -12.12 -23.85
C GLU A 245 -3.32 -12.47 -24.91
N PHE A 246 -3.40 -11.67 -25.96
CA PHE A 246 -4.31 -11.92 -27.09
C PHE A 246 -4.01 -13.27 -27.74
N ARG A 247 -2.72 -13.57 -28.01
CA ARG A 247 -2.28 -14.83 -28.61
C ARG A 247 -2.61 -16.03 -27.71
N THR A 248 -2.35 -15.88 -26.42
CA THR A 248 -2.59 -16.96 -25.44
C THR A 248 -4.09 -17.26 -25.31
N ARG A 249 -4.92 -16.21 -25.21
CA ARG A 249 -6.39 -16.35 -25.15
C ARG A 249 -6.96 -16.93 -26.44
N SER A 250 -6.47 -16.46 -27.60
CA SER A 250 -6.90 -17.01 -28.89
C SER A 250 -6.53 -18.48 -29.01
N ALA A 251 -5.32 -18.87 -28.63
CA ALA A 251 -4.89 -20.27 -28.64
C ALA A 251 -5.74 -21.16 -27.70
N LEU A 252 -6.12 -20.62 -26.51
CA LEU A 252 -7.02 -21.32 -25.61
C LEU A 252 -8.38 -21.60 -26.26
N PHE A 253 -8.98 -20.62 -26.93
CA PHE A 253 -10.27 -20.80 -27.59
C PHE A 253 -10.18 -21.73 -28.80
N ILE A 254 -9.09 -21.69 -29.59
CA ILE A 254 -8.85 -22.63 -30.68
C ILE A 254 -8.80 -24.07 -30.15
N GLU A 255 -8.04 -24.32 -29.11
CA GLU A 255 -7.88 -25.63 -28.50
C GLU A 255 -9.16 -26.11 -27.81
N ALA A 256 -9.79 -25.27 -27.02
CA ALA A 256 -10.93 -25.62 -26.20
C ALA A 256 -12.25 -25.77 -26.98
N LEU A 257 -12.45 -24.91 -27.98
CA LEU A 257 -13.71 -24.86 -28.73
C LEU A 257 -13.60 -25.51 -30.13
N ASP A 258 -12.40 -25.92 -30.53
CA ASP A 258 -12.13 -26.45 -31.88
C ASP A 258 -12.65 -25.50 -32.99
N VAL A 259 -12.23 -24.25 -32.89
CA VAL A 259 -12.61 -23.16 -33.80
C VAL A 259 -11.42 -22.64 -34.59
N ASP A 260 -11.69 -21.94 -35.66
CA ASP A 260 -10.63 -21.28 -36.44
C ASP A 260 -10.14 -19.98 -35.77
N ASP A 261 -9.02 -19.47 -36.29
CA ASP A 261 -8.39 -18.25 -35.77
C ASP A 261 -9.34 -17.04 -35.79
N VAL A 262 -10.24 -16.97 -36.79
CA VAL A 262 -11.15 -15.83 -36.93
C VAL A 262 -12.16 -15.77 -35.79
N ILE A 263 -12.76 -16.90 -35.46
CA ILE A 263 -13.73 -17.02 -34.37
C ILE A 263 -13.05 -16.77 -33.02
N ALA A 264 -11.88 -17.37 -32.82
CA ALA A 264 -11.11 -17.17 -31.61
C ALA A 264 -10.72 -15.69 -31.39
N HIS A 265 -10.27 -15.02 -32.45
CA HIS A 265 -9.93 -13.60 -32.43
C HIS A 265 -11.16 -12.72 -32.14
N LEU A 266 -12.33 -13.03 -32.72
CA LEU A 266 -13.57 -12.31 -32.43
C LEU A 266 -13.96 -12.44 -30.95
N LEU A 267 -13.90 -13.66 -30.38
CA LEU A 267 -14.19 -13.87 -28.97
C LEU A 267 -13.28 -13.03 -28.04
N VAL A 268 -11.97 -13.02 -28.33
CA VAL A 268 -11.03 -12.23 -27.54
C VAL A 268 -11.29 -10.72 -27.70
N THR A 269 -11.61 -10.26 -28.92
CA THR A 269 -11.90 -8.85 -29.21
C THR A 269 -13.16 -8.37 -28.50
N GLU A 270 -14.18 -9.23 -28.39
CA GLU A 270 -15.43 -8.94 -27.66
C GLU A 270 -15.28 -9.05 -26.14
N GLY A 271 -14.08 -9.37 -25.65
CA GLY A 271 -13.77 -9.33 -24.22
C GLY A 271 -13.91 -10.64 -23.45
N PHE A 272 -14.14 -11.76 -24.14
CA PHE A 272 -14.13 -13.08 -23.50
C PHE A 272 -12.71 -13.44 -23.07
N THR A 273 -12.57 -13.84 -21.81
CA THR A 273 -11.28 -14.11 -21.20
C THR A 273 -11.05 -15.60 -20.92
N SER A 274 -12.14 -16.36 -20.75
CA SER A 274 -12.14 -17.77 -20.39
C SER A 274 -13.18 -18.57 -21.16
N VAL A 275 -13.02 -19.90 -21.16
CA VAL A 275 -14.01 -20.81 -21.77
C VAL A 275 -15.32 -20.78 -20.98
N GLU A 276 -15.24 -20.56 -19.68
CA GLU A 276 -16.39 -20.41 -18.79
C GLU A 276 -17.25 -19.22 -19.20
N ASP A 277 -16.65 -18.10 -19.57
CA ASP A 277 -17.38 -16.90 -20.04
C ASP A 277 -18.25 -17.27 -21.25
N VAL A 278 -17.71 -18.02 -22.20
CA VAL A 278 -18.47 -18.48 -23.38
C VAL A 278 -19.54 -19.47 -23.00
N ALA A 279 -19.27 -20.37 -22.04
CA ALA A 279 -20.20 -21.43 -21.64
C ALA A 279 -21.45 -20.90 -20.92
N PHE A 280 -21.31 -19.82 -20.14
CA PHE A 280 -22.35 -19.34 -19.24
C PHE A 280 -22.95 -17.99 -19.61
N VAL A 281 -22.40 -17.28 -20.61
CA VAL A 281 -22.99 -16.03 -21.12
C VAL A 281 -24.37 -16.28 -21.73
N PRO A 282 -25.31 -15.32 -21.64
CA PRO A 282 -26.59 -15.44 -22.33
C PRO A 282 -26.41 -15.56 -23.85
N LEU A 283 -27.16 -16.48 -24.46
CA LEU A 283 -27.05 -16.76 -25.91
C LEU A 283 -27.29 -15.48 -26.77
N THR A 284 -28.10 -14.56 -26.26
CA THR A 284 -28.39 -13.28 -26.90
C THR A 284 -27.17 -12.36 -27.00
N GLU A 285 -26.22 -12.47 -26.08
CA GLU A 285 -24.97 -11.72 -26.13
C GLU A 285 -24.02 -12.32 -27.16
N LEU A 286 -23.85 -13.66 -27.17
CA LEU A 286 -23.04 -14.33 -28.19
C LEU A 286 -23.57 -14.12 -29.60
N SER A 287 -24.89 -14.21 -29.80
CA SER A 287 -25.52 -13.97 -31.12
C SER A 287 -25.54 -12.49 -31.52
N GLY A 288 -25.28 -11.56 -30.60
CA GLY A 288 -25.14 -10.12 -30.85
C GLY A 288 -23.78 -9.73 -31.44
N ILE A 289 -22.80 -10.65 -31.40
CA ILE A 289 -21.47 -10.42 -31.96
C ILE A 289 -21.55 -10.45 -33.48
N GLU A 290 -20.98 -9.42 -34.14
CA GLU A 290 -20.95 -9.35 -35.58
C GLU A 290 -20.19 -10.53 -36.18
N GLY A 291 -20.90 -11.36 -36.96
CA GLY A 291 -20.34 -12.60 -37.54
C GLY A 291 -20.78 -13.89 -36.83
N PHE A 292 -21.53 -13.83 -35.72
CA PHE A 292 -22.08 -15.00 -35.06
C PHE A 292 -23.60 -15.12 -35.29
N GLU A 293 -23.96 -16.11 -36.09
CA GLU A 293 -25.37 -16.48 -36.25
C GLU A 293 -25.80 -17.27 -34.98
N GLU A 294 -27.12 -17.30 -34.72
CA GLU A 294 -27.66 -17.98 -33.51
C GLU A 294 -27.27 -19.45 -33.44
N GLU A 295 -27.13 -20.12 -34.58
CA GLU A 295 -26.69 -21.52 -34.63
C GLU A 295 -25.22 -21.66 -34.23
N VAL A 296 -24.36 -20.75 -34.68
CA VAL A 296 -22.93 -20.72 -34.32
C VAL A 296 -22.76 -20.43 -32.82
N ALA A 297 -23.52 -19.45 -32.29
CA ALA A 297 -23.47 -19.13 -30.89
C ALA A 297 -23.88 -20.32 -30.00
N LYS A 298 -24.92 -21.07 -30.38
CA LYS A 298 -25.36 -22.29 -29.70
C LYS A 298 -24.29 -23.39 -29.73
N GLU A 299 -23.67 -23.57 -30.88
CA GLU A 299 -22.61 -24.59 -31.02
C GLU A 299 -21.37 -24.22 -30.20
N LEU A 300 -20.92 -22.98 -30.20
CA LEU A 300 -19.82 -22.49 -29.36
C LEU A 300 -20.09 -22.73 -27.89
N GLN A 301 -21.29 -22.39 -27.41
CA GLN A 301 -21.69 -22.61 -26.02
C GLN A 301 -21.71 -24.09 -25.66
N GLN A 302 -22.21 -24.96 -26.54
CA GLN A 302 -22.23 -26.42 -26.32
C GLN A 302 -20.78 -26.99 -26.28
N ARG A 303 -19.91 -26.52 -27.16
CA ARG A 303 -18.47 -26.94 -27.17
C ARG A 303 -17.78 -26.47 -25.89
N ALA A 304 -18.01 -25.21 -25.45
CA ALA A 304 -17.48 -24.71 -24.20
C ALA A 304 -17.93 -25.53 -22.99
N GLN A 305 -19.21 -25.85 -22.92
CA GLN A 305 -19.77 -26.69 -21.84
C GLN A 305 -19.21 -28.11 -21.88
N ALA A 306 -19.04 -28.69 -23.08
CA ALA A 306 -18.46 -30.03 -23.25
C ALA A 306 -16.98 -30.07 -22.82
N PHE A 307 -16.22 -29.03 -23.19
CA PHE A 307 -14.82 -28.90 -22.78
C PHE A 307 -14.66 -28.79 -21.26
N ILE A 308 -15.48 -27.94 -20.63
CA ILE A 308 -15.46 -27.79 -19.16
C ILE A 308 -15.76 -29.12 -18.49
N LYS A 309 -16.79 -29.83 -18.97
CA LYS A 309 -17.18 -31.13 -18.43
C LYS A 309 -16.07 -32.17 -18.58
N GLU A 310 -15.46 -32.25 -19.75
CA GLU A 310 -14.34 -33.18 -19.99
C GLU A 310 -13.12 -32.84 -19.12
N ARG A 311 -12.82 -31.56 -18.97
CA ARG A 311 -11.74 -31.08 -18.09
C ARG A 311 -12.01 -31.44 -16.64
N ASP A 312 -13.23 -31.19 -16.15
CA ASP A 312 -13.61 -31.50 -14.78
C ASP A 312 -13.62 -33.01 -14.52
N GLU A 313 -14.07 -33.81 -15.48
CA GLU A 313 -13.96 -35.28 -15.40
C GLU A 313 -12.50 -35.78 -15.36
N LYS A 314 -11.59 -35.16 -16.13
CA LYS A 314 -10.16 -35.42 -16.06
C LYS A 314 -9.56 -35.05 -14.69
N HIS A 315 -9.93 -33.91 -14.15
CA HIS A 315 -9.47 -33.50 -12.82
C HIS A 315 -10.02 -34.41 -11.73
N GLU A 316 -11.28 -34.85 -11.84
CA GLU A 316 -11.91 -35.75 -10.88
C GLU A 316 -11.24 -37.16 -10.92
N ASN A 317 -10.94 -37.65 -12.09
CA ASN A 317 -10.20 -38.92 -12.23
C ASN A 317 -8.79 -38.79 -11.64
N ARG A 318 -8.10 -37.69 -11.93
CA ARG A 318 -6.76 -37.41 -11.36
C ARG A 318 -6.79 -37.28 -9.86
N ARG A 319 -7.81 -36.61 -9.30
CA ARG A 319 -8.05 -36.51 -7.86
C ARG A 319 -8.12 -37.90 -7.21
N LYS A 320 -8.93 -38.78 -7.81
CA LYS A 320 -9.08 -40.18 -7.33
C LYS A 320 -7.80 -40.97 -7.39
N GLU A 321 -7.01 -40.83 -8.47
CA GLU A 321 -5.68 -41.45 -8.59
C GLU A 321 -4.72 -41.00 -7.49
N LEU A 322 -4.77 -39.69 -7.14
CA LEU A 322 -3.95 -39.11 -6.07
C LEU A 322 -4.44 -39.48 -4.67
N GLY A 323 -5.66 -40.02 -4.56
CA GLY A 323 -6.26 -40.45 -3.30
C GLY A 323 -6.75 -39.30 -2.42
N VAL A 324 -7.17 -38.18 -3.01
CA VAL A 324 -7.77 -37.06 -2.29
C VAL A 324 -9.21 -37.39 -1.91
N SER A 325 -9.56 -37.21 -0.64
CA SER A 325 -10.86 -37.60 -0.08
C SER A 325 -12.03 -36.79 -0.68
N ASP A 326 -13.23 -37.42 -0.68
CA ASP A 326 -14.46 -36.73 -1.11
C ASP A 326 -14.87 -35.62 -0.17
N GLU A 327 -14.39 -35.64 1.07
CA GLU A 327 -14.68 -34.62 2.09
C GLU A 327 -14.09 -33.25 1.71
N ILE A 328 -12.87 -33.22 1.14
CA ILE A 328 -12.27 -31.96 0.65
C ILE A 328 -13.08 -31.42 -0.54
N ALA A 329 -13.56 -32.30 -1.42
CA ALA A 329 -14.35 -31.92 -2.59
C ALA A 329 -15.72 -31.27 -2.22
N GLN A 330 -16.20 -31.48 -1.00
CA GLN A 330 -17.44 -30.87 -0.49
C GLN A 330 -17.22 -29.49 0.15
N VAL A 331 -15.97 -29.08 0.33
CA VAL A 331 -15.66 -27.73 0.85
C VAL A 331 -16.00 -26.71 -0.23
N GLU A 332 -16.82 -25.73 0.11
CA GLU A 332 -17.21 -24.67 -0.82
C GLU A 332 -15.97 -23.89 -1.33
N ASN A 333 -16.02 -23.48 -2.57
CA ASN A 333 -14.97 -22.74 -3.28
C ASN A 333 -13.69 -23.53 -3.57
N VAL A 334 -13.71 -24.84 -3.41
CA VAL A 334 -12.59 -25.70 -3.85
C VAL A 334 -12.88 -26.22 -5.27
N SER A 335 -12.12 -25.72 -6.24
CA SER A 335 -12.28 -26.16 -7.65
C SER A 335 -11.67 -27.55 -7.88
N PRO A 336 -12.14 -28.31 -8.90
CA PRO A 336 -11.54 -29.60 -9.27
C PRO A 336 -10.05 -29.51 -9.55
N ALA A 337 -9.59 -28.42 -10.15
CA ALA A 337 -8.17 -28.18 -10.42
C ALA A 337 -7.36 -27.98 -9.11
N LEU A 338 -7.93 -27.26 -8.13
CA LEU A 338 -7.31 -27.08 -6.82
C LEU A 338 -7.20 -28.41 -6.06
N LEU A 339 -8.18 -29.29 -6.18
CA LEU A 339 -8.15 -30.63 -5.58
C LEU A 339 -6.99 -31.48 -6.12
N VAL A 340 -6.71 -31.39 -7.42
CA VAL A 340 -5.57 -32.06 -8.04
C VAL A 340 -4.26 -31.48 -7.52
N ALA A 341 -4.14 -30.13 -7.46
CA ALA A 341 -2.96 -29.45 -6.96
C ALA A 341 -2.66 -29.82 -5.50
N LEU A 342 -3.69 -29.86 -4.65
CA LEU A 342 -3.59 -30.31 -3.25
C LEU A 342 -3.09 -31.75 -3.16
N GLY A 343 -3.68 -32.66 -3.97
CA GLY A 343 -3.27 -34.06 -4.00
C GLY A 343 -1.82 -34.27 -4.44
N GLU A 344 -1.32 -33.51 -5.41
CA GLU A 344 0.08 -33.55 -5.87
C GLU A 344 1.06 -33.07 -4.80
N LYS A 345 0.63 -32.16 -3.90
CA LYS A 345 1.39 -31.69 -2.74
C LYS A 345 1.23 -32.59 -1.50
N GLY A 346 0.43 -33.66 -1.61
CA GLY A 346 0.24 -34.64 -0.53
C GLY A 346 -0.88 -34.28 0.45
N VAL A 347 -1.64 -33.23 0.21
CA VAL A 347 -2.84 -32.87 0.97
C VAL A 347 -4.01 -33.72 0.48
N LYS A 348 -4.42 -34.70 1.27
CA LYS A 348 -5.38 -35.75 0.82
C LYS A 348 -6.62 -35.82 1.68
N THR A 349 -6.56 -35.38 2.92
CA THR A 349 -7.65 -35.42 3.89
C THR A 349 -8.12 -34.02 4.27
N LEU A 350 -9.33 -33.92 4.78
CA LEU A 350 -9.88 -32.65 5.27
C LEU A 350 -8.99 -32.05 6.39
N ASP A 351 -8.42 -32.92 7.23
CA ASP A 351 -7.48 -32.51 8.28
C ASP A 351 -6.20 -31.92 7.69
N ASP A 352 -5.63 -32.55 6.64
CA ASP A 352 -4.44 -32.01 5.96
C ASP A 352 -4.71 -30.60 5.40
N LEU A 353 -5.90 -30.35 4.84
CA LEU A 353 -6.30 -29.04 4.35
C LEU A 353 -6.51 -28.05 5.51
N ALA A 354 -7.11 -28.50 6.61
CA ALA A 354 -7.33 -27.69 7.79
C ALA A 354 -6.03 -27.27 8.50
N ASP A 355 -4.97 -28.09 8.38
CA ASP A 355 -3.64 -27.82 8.95
C ASP A 355 -2.85 -26.76 8.17
N LEU A 356 -3.19 -26.50 6.89
CA LEU A 356 -2.50 -25.50 6.08
C LEU A 356 -2.71 -24.07 6.59
N ALA A 357 -1.72 -23.22 6.34
CA ALA A 357 -1.87 -21.78 6.45
C ALA A 357 -2.44 -21.19 5.14
N GLY A 358 -3.07 -20.01 5.19
CA GLY A 358 -3.66 -19.37 4.01
C GLY A 358 -2.65 -19.09 2.90
N ASP A 359 -1.47 -18.63 3.27
CA ASP A 359 -0.35 -18.38 2.37
C ASP A 359 0.20 -19.67 1.71
N GLU A 360 0.22 -20.79 2.43
CA GLU A 360 0.59 -22.10 1.85
C GLU A 360 -0.42 -22.57 0.80
N LEU A 361 -1.72 -22.39 1.06
CA LEU A 361 -2.77 -22.72 0.09
C LEU A 361 -2.69 -21.83 -1.16
N VAL A 362 -2.39 -20.54 -1.00
CA VAL A 362 -2.14 -19.63 -2.13
C VAL A 362 -0.92 -20.07 -2.94
N GLU A 363 0.17 -20.46 -2.28
CA GLU A 363 1.38 -20.95 -2.96
C GLU A 363 1.11 -22.25 -3.76
N ILE A 364 0.32 -23.17 -3.22
CA ILE A 364 -0.09 -24.40 -3.91
C ILE A 364 -0.94 -24.07 -5.14
N ALA A 365 -1.90 -23.15 -5.02
CA ALA A 365 -2.75 -22.71 -6.11
C ALA A 365 -1.94 -22.03 -7.22
N GLN A 366 -1.05 -21.11 -6.87
CA GLN A 366 -0.17 -20.42 -7.80
C GLN A 366 0.78 -21.38 -8.52
N GLY A 367 1.31 -22.38 -7.82
CA GLY A 367 2.16 -23.44 -8.39
C GLY A 367 1.43 -24.27 -9.45
N ALA A 368 0.11 -24.36 -9.38
CA ALA A 368 -0.77 -24.99 -10.36
C ALA A 368 -1.34 -24.02 -11.42
N GLY A 369 -0.92 -22.75 -11.40
CA GLY A 369 -1.42 -21.73 -12.32
C GLY A 369 -2.84 -21.22 -12.00
N LEU A 370 -3.34 -21.50 -10.79
CA LEU A 370 -4.65 -21.04 -10.32
C LEU A 370 -4.50 -19.71 -9.57
N LYS A 371 -5.43 -18.80 -9.82
CA LYS A 371 -5.53 -17.56 -9.03
C LYS A 371 -6.39 -17.84 -7.81
N LEU A 372 -5.84 -17.61 -6.63
CA LEU A 372 -6.54 -17.73 -5.35
C LEU A 372 -6.07 -16.58 -4.45
N GLU A 373 -7.02 -15.74 -4.04
CA GLU A 373 -6.72 -14.64 -3.14
C GLU A 373 -6.57 -15.12 -1.68
N ALA A 374 -5.77 -14.40 -0.89
CA ALA A 374 -5.48 -14.77 0.49
C ALA A 374 -6.75 -14.85 1.37
N GLU A 375 -7.75 -14.01 1.10
CA GLU A 375 -9.04 -14.04 1.80
C GLU A 375 -9.84 -15.28 1.47
N GLU A 376 -9.87 -15.69 0.20
CA GLU A 376 -10.53 -16.92 -0.26
C GLU A 376 -9.84 -18.16 0.30
N ALA A 377 -8.51 -18.18 0.28
CA ALA A 377 -7.72 -19.27 0.86
C ALA A 377 -8.01 -19.44 2.36
N ASN A 378 -8.04 -18.34 3.10
CA ASN A 378 -8.40 -18.37 4.51
C ASN A 378 -9.84 -18.84 4.73
N ALA A 379 -10.81 -18.43 3.88
CA ALA A 379 -12.19 -18.88 3.97
C ALA A 379 -12.33 -20.40 3.74
N ILE A 380 -11.60 -20.94 2.76
CA ILE A 380 -11.55 -22.39 2.49
C ILE A 380 -11.01 -23.14 3.73
N ILE A 381 -9.88 -22.69 4.28
CA ILE A 381 -9.27 -23.33 5.44
C ILE A 381 -10.19 -23.24 6.67
N MET A 382 -10.84 -22.11 6.90
CA MET A 382 -11.78 -21.95 8.01
C MET A 382 -12.98 -22.90 7.88
N LYS A 383 -13.49 -23.11 6.66
CA LYS A 383 -14.53 -24.11 6.39
C LYS A 383 -14.03 -25.53 6.62
N ALA A 384 -12.80 -25.82 6.19
CA ALA A 384 -12.18 -27.12 6.47
C ALA A 384 -12.00 -27.35 7.98
N ARG A 385 -11.71 -26.32 8.77
CA ARG A 385 -11.60 -26.40 10.25
C ARG A 385 -12.94 -26.49 10.98
N ALA A 386 -14.06 -26.21 10.32
CA ALA A 386 -15.37 -26.22 10.96
C ALA A 386 -15.73 -27.56 11.61
N HIS A 387 -15.22 -28.69 11.10
CA HIS A 387 -15.43 -30.01 11.68
C HIS A 387 -14.67 -30.23 13.01
N TRP A 388 -13.62 -29.42 13.30
CA TRP A 388 -12.91 -29.46 14.59
C TRP A 388 -13.72 -28.81 15.72
N PHE A 389 -14.70 -27.95 15.37
CA PHE A 389 -15.55 -27.22 16.28
C PHE A 389 -17.01 -27.54 15.97
N PRO A 390 -17.51 -28.75 16.35
CA PRO A 390 -18.93 -29.04 16.17
C PRO A 390 -19.72 -27.97 16.96
N GLU A 391 -20.66 -27.28 16.28
CA GLU A 391 -21.56 -26.36 16.95
C GLU A 391 -22.19 -27.07 18.13
N GLU A 392 -22.02 -26.55 19.34
CA GLU A 392 -22.81 -26.94 20.52
C GLU A 392 -24.28 -26.74 20.14
N ALA A 393 -25.00 -27.84 20.13
CA ALA A 393 -26.40 -27.86 19.82
C ALA A 393 -27.11 -26.78 20.64
N LYS A 394 -27.79 -25.85 19.96
CA LYS A 394 -28.72 -24.92 20.60
C LYS A 394 -29.65 -25.71 21.49
N PRO A 395 -29.80 -25.38 22.78
CA PRO A 395 -30.82 -26.03 23.60
C PRO A 395 -32.20 -25.76 22.97
N ALA A 396 -32.96 -26.84 22.77
CA ALA A 396 -34.30 -26.82 22.28
C ALA A 396 -35.12 -25.83 23.09
N GLU A 397 -35.80 -24.90 22.43
CA GLU A 397 -36.92 -24.18 22.99
C GLU A 397 -38.03 -25.22 23.31
N GLY A 398 -38.17 -25.47 24.60
CA GLY A 398 -39.21 -26.38 25.14
C GLY A 398 -39.76 -25.88 26.45
N GLU A 399 -41.00 -25.49 26.35
CA GLU A 399 -41.98 -25.41 27.44
C GLU A 399 -41.97 -24.21 28.38
N ALA A 400 -42.90 -23.33 28.09
CA ALA A 400 -43.43 -22.36 29.01
C ALA A 400 -44.13 -23.08 30.16
N ASP A 401 -43.71 -22.84 31.39
CA ASP A 401 -44.44 -23.17 32.61
C ASP A 401 -45.17 -21.88 33.12
N PRO A 402 -46.47 -21.87 33.25
CA PRO A 402 -47.22 -20.73 33.75
C PRO A 402 -47.46 -20.88 35.26
N ALA A 403 -46.69 -20.23 36.11
CA ALA A 403 -47.21 -19.77 37.40
C ALA A 403 -46.07 -19.21 38.31
N ALA A 404 -46.04 -17.92 38.48
CA ALA A 404 -45.54 -17.32 39.71
C ALA A 404 -46.29 -15.99 39.98
N PRO A 405 -46.70 -15.71 41.21
CA PRO A 405 -47.65 -14.69 41.56
C PRO A 405 -47.04 -13.30 41.76
N ALA A 406 -47.93 -12.31 41.61
CA ALA A 406 -47.69 -10.90 41.87
C ALA A 406 -47.11 -10.62 43.27
N ALA A 407 -46.12 -9.75 43.34
CA ALA A 407 -45.69 -9.08 44.58
C ALA A 407 -45.93 -7.57 44.48
N PRO A 408 -46.20 -6.88 45.61
CA PRO A 408 -47.00 -5.67 45.65
C PRO A 408 -46.20 -4.36 45.48
N LYS A 409 -46.93 -3.33 45.07
CA LYS A 409 -46.53 -1.92 45.10
C LYS A 409 -46.32 -1.44 46.53
N ALA A 410 -45.29 -0.72 46.81
CA ALA A 410 -45.16 0.32 47.83
C ALA A 410 -44.15 1.34 47.33
N GLU A 411 -44.61 2.46 47.23
CA GLU A 411 -44.54 3.87 47.62
C GLU A 411 -43.31 4.55 47.06
#